data_c5874c9e89e7cf38822020861b88212c
#
_entry.id   c5874c9e89e7cf38822020861b88212c
#
_cell.length_a   1.000
_cell.length_b   1.000
_cell.length_c   1.000
_cell.angle_alpha   90.00
_cell.angle_beta   90.00
_cell.angle_gamma   90.00
#
_symmetry.space_group_name_H-M   'P 1'
#
loop_
_entity.id
_entity.type
_entity.pdbx_description
1 polymer ?
#
loop_
_entity_poly.entity_id
_entity_poly.type
_entity_poly.pdbx_seq_one_letter_code
_entity_poly.pdbx_strand_id
1 'polypeptide(L)'
;MDRDRIARNLAAVENHFHSEATNEVEAALETFTDDIVWEAPAPNGLDRAFSGKKAVGENYRRLFASMRNVEFQCLQRFATEDRVVDDSIVHFEVANDGYWHFSVGSKVEMRLVHIFEMRDGKISREIVFDMGRAV
;
A
#
# COMPACT_ATOMS: atom_id res chain seq x y z
N MET A 1 19.65 10.64 -16.08
CA MET A 1 18.90 9.93 -15.02
C MET A 1 19.42 10.37 -13.66
N ASP A 2 18.54 10.84 -12.80
CA ASP A 2 18.89 11.35 -11.47
C ASP A 2 18.86 10.19 -10.45
N ARG A 3 20.03 9.67 -10.12
CA ARG A 3 20.21 8.54 -9.19
C ARG A 3 19.76 8.89 -7.77
N ASP A 4 19.99 10.11 -7.32
CA ASP A 4 19.62 10.54 -5.96
C ASP A 4 18.10 10.63 -5.83
N ARG A 5 17.44 11.09 -6.86
CA ARG A 5 15.99 11.15 -6.92
C ARG A 5 15.37 9.75 -6.91
N ILE A 6 15.93 8.83 -7.67
CA ILE A 6 15.50 7.43 -7.69
C ILE A 6 15.70 6.79 -6.30
N ALA A 7 16.87 6.98 -5.69
CA ALA A 7 17.16 6.45 -4.36
C ALA A 7 16.21 7.00 -3.30
N ARG A 8 15.88 8.30 -3.37
CA ARG A 8 14.92 8.94 -2.47
C ARG A 8 13.52 8.36 -2.63
N ASN A 9 13.10 8.11 -3.87
CA ASN A 9 11.82 7.49 -4.16
C ASN A 9 11.74 6.07 -3.59
N LEU A 10 12.78 5.27 -3.78
CA LEU A 10 12.85 3.92 -3.22
C LEU A 10 12.81 3.94 -1.69
N ALA A 11 13.50 4.88 -1.06
CA ALA A 11 13.50 5.02 0.39
C ALA A 11 12.11 5.39 0.93
N ALA A 12 11.40 6.28 0.24
CA ALA A 12 10.04 6.67 0.63
C ALA A 12 9.09 5.47 0.59
N VAL A 13 9.16 4.65 -0.43
CA VAL A 13 8.34 3.44 -0.57
C VAL A 13 8.72 2.40 0.47
N GLU A 14 10.01 2.21 0.77
CA GLU A 14 10.46 1.32 1.84
C GLU A 14 9.89 1.73 3.20
N ASN A 15 9.94 3.02 3.52
CA ASN A 15 9.37 3.56 4.76
C ASN A 15 7.85 3.36 4.81
N HIS A 16 7.18 3.50 3.69
CA HIS A 16 5.75 3.28 3.58
C HIS A 16 5.38 1.84 3.96
N PHE A 17 6.02 0.85 3.36
CA PHE A 17 5.78 -0.56 3.67
C PHE A 17 6.15 -0.91 5.10
N HIS A 18 7.24 -0.35 5.62
CA HIS A 18 7.63 -0.57 7.01
C HIS A 18 6.54 -0.05 7.97
N SER A 19 6.01 1.13 7.73
CA SER A 19 4.93 1.71 8.53
C SER A 19 3.67 0.86 8.48
N GLU A 20 3.36 0.30 7.32
CA GLU A 20 2.22 -0.61 7.15
C GLU A 20 2.42 -1.90 7.93
N ALA A 21 3.60 -2.52 7.86
CA ALA A 21 3.93 -3.74 8.58
C ALA A 21 3.91 -3.55 10.11
N THR A 22 4.25 -2.36 10.58
CA THR A 22 4.28 -2.03 12.03
C THR A 22 3.00 -1.35 12.52
N ASN A 23 1.98 -1.21 11.66
CA ASN A 23 0.69 -0.61 11.99
C ASN A 23 0.80 0.86 12.44
N GLU A 24 1.68 1.61 11.79
CA GLU A 24 1.93 3.03 12.08
C GLU A 24 1.27 3.91 11.02
N VAL A 25 -0.04 4.15 11.15
CA VAL A 25 -0.84 4.87 10.15
C VAL A 25 -0.30 6.27 9.89
N GLU A 26 0.00 7.04 10.93
CA GLU A 26 0.45 8.43 10.78
C GLU A 26 1.80 8.49 10.04
N ALA A 27 2.71 7.57 10.34
CA ALA A 27 3.99 7.48 9.63
C ALA A 27 3.79 7.13 8.16
N ALA A 28 2.86 6.23 7.84
CA ALA A 28 2.51 5.90 6.46
C ALA A 28 1.97 7.13 5.72
N LEU A 29 1.10 7.92 6.36
CA LEU A 29 0.53 9.13 5.77
C LEU A 29 1.56 10.23 5.52
N GLU A 30 2.64 10.27 6.29
CA GLU A 30 3.73 11.22 6.07
C GLU A 30 4.50 10.94 4.77
N THR A 31 4.41 9.73 4.23
CA THR A 31 5.02 9.39 2.94
C THR A 31 4.23 9.94 1.74
N PHE A 32 3.04 10.46 1.97
CA PHE A 32 2.13 10.95 0.94
C PHE A 32 2.17 12.46 0.77
N THR A 33 1.89 12.92 -0.46
CA THR A 33 1.55 14.31 -0.71
C THR A 33 0.16 14.62 -0.14
N ASP A 34 -0.15 15.89 0.08
CA ASP A 34 -1.47 16.30 0.60
C ASP A 34 -2.62 15.94 -0.36
N ASP A 35 -2.35 15.95 -1.66
CA ASP A 35 -3.30 15.63 -2.71
C ASP A 35 -3.23 14.17 -3.19
N ILE A 36 -2.73 13.27 -2.37
CA ILE A 36 -2.61 11.84 -2.66
C ILE A 36 -3.91 11.27 -3.24
N VAL A 37 -3.79 10.42 -4.26
CA VAL A 37 -4.88 9.57 -4.76
C VAL A 37 -4.50 8.12 -4.55
N TRP A 38 -5.38 7.37 -3.92
CA TRP A 38 -5.22 5.94 -3.71
C TRP A 38 -6.32 5.20 -4.47
N GLU A 39 -5.93 4.21 -5.27
CA GLU A 39 -6.85 3.44 -6.11
C GLU A 39 -6.60 1.94 -5.94
N ALA A 40 -7.68 1.17 -5.82
CA ALA A 40 -7.61 -0.29 -5.88
C ALA A 40 -8.63 -0.78 -6.90
N PRO A 41 -8.22 -0.95 -8.17
CA PRO A 41 -9.12 -1.46 -9.20
C PRO A 41 -9.60 -2.87 -8.83
N ALA A 42 -10.92 -3.06 -8.82
CA ALA A 42 -11.53 -4.35 -8.55
C ALA A 42 -11.85 -5.07 -9.88
N PRO A 43 -12.00 -6.40 -9.87
CA PRO A 43 -12.35 -7.13 -11.09
C PRO A 43 -13.64 -6.64 -11.74
N ASN A 44 -14.56 -6.08 -10.95
CA ASN A 44 -15.88 -5.64 -11.41
C ASN A 44 -15.98 -4.12 -11.62
N GLY A 45 -14.88 -3.38 -11.49
CA GLY A 45 -14.93 -1.93 -11.65
C GLY A 45 -13.70 -1.23 -11.10
N LEU A 46 -13.69 0.08 -11.25
CA LEU A 46 -12.57 0.93 -10.86
C LEU A 46 -12.99 1.95 -9.79
N ASP A 47 -13.94 1.57 -8.96
CA ASP A 47 -14.68 2.48 -8.08
C ASP A 47 -14.09 2.63 -6.67
N ARG A 48 -13.02 1.87 -6.33
CA ARG A 48 -12.34 2.04 -5.05
C ARG A 48 -11.22 3.07 -5.20
N ALA A 49 -11.60 4.34 -5.12
CA ALA A 49 -10.65 5.44 -5.17
C ALA A 49 -10.91 6.43 -4.04
N PHE A 50 -9.85 6.93 -3.44
CA PHE A 50 -9.88 7.94 -2.40
C PHE A 50 -8.92 9.07 -2.76
N SER A 51 -9.35 10.30 -2.58
CA SER A 51 -8.55 11.49 -2.89
C SER A 51 -8.34 12.33 -1.65
N GLY A 52 -7.12 12.78 -1.47
CA GLY A 52 -6.71 13.64 -0.36
C GLY A 52 -6.31 12.84 0.88
N LYS A 53 -5.45 13.44 1.67
CA LYS A 53 -4.83 12.79 2.81
C LYS A 53 -5.83 12.36 3.88
N LYS A 54 -6.92 13.11 4.04
CA LYS A 54 -7.97 12.77 4.99
C LYS A 54 -8.70 11.48 4.61
N ALA A 55 -9.20 11.39 3.36
CA ALA A 55 -9.95 10.23 2.89
C ALA A 55 -9.04 8.99 2.80
N VAL A 56 -7.83 9.16 2.28
CA VAL A 56 -6.84 8.07 2.22
C VAL A 56 -6.48 7.60 3.62
N GLY A 57 -6.31 8.52 4.57
CA GLY A 57 -6.02 8.19 5.97
C GLY A 57 -7.13 7.39 6.63
N GLU A 58 -8.39 7.75 6.40
CA GLU A 58 -9.55 7.00 6.91
C GLU A 58 -9.56 5.57 6.34
N ASN A 59 -9.29 5.41 5.04
CA ASN A 59 -9.18 4.10 4.42
C ASN A 59 -8.02 3.30 5.03
N TYR A 60 -6.88 3.92 5.26
CA TYR A 60 -5.70 3.27 5.86
C TYR A 60 -5.95 2.80 7.30
N ARG A 61 -6.68 3.60 8.09
CA ARG A 61 -7.04 3.17 9.45
C ARG A 61 -7.91 1.92 9.43
N ARG A 62 -8.85 1.84 8.48
CA ARG A 62 -9.68 0.65 8.29
C ARG A 62 -8.86 -0.53 7.80
N LEU A 63 -7.98 -0.31 6.83
CA LEU A 63 -7.10 -1.34 6.29
C LEU A 63 -6.19 -1.90 7.39
N PHE A 64 -5.48 -1.05 8.10
CA PHE A 64 -4.54 -1.46 9.15
C PHE A 64 -5.25 -2.18 10.31
N ALA A 65 -6.44 -1.70 10.69
CA ALA A 65 -7.23 -2.35 11.72
C ALA A 65 -7.75 -3.74 11.30
N SER A 66 -7.84 -3.99 10.00
CA SER A 66 -8.33 -5.27 9.47
C SER A 66 -7.28 -6.36 9.39
N MET A 67 -6.01 -6.02 9.64
CA MET A 67 -4.89 -6.95 9.50
C MET A 67 -4.09 -7.03 10.79
N ARG A 68 -3.60 -8.22 11.12
CA ARG A 68 -2.61 -8.43 12.18
C ARG A 68 -1.57 -9.45 11.74
N ASN A 69 -0.41 -9.43 12.40
CA ASN A 69 0.72 -10.31 12.10
C ASN A 69 1.13 -10.17 10.62
N VAL A 70 1.26 -8.93 10.17
CA VAL A 70 1.53 -8.59 8.76
C VAL A 70 3.00 -8.81 8.46
N GLU A 71 3.28 -9.59 7.41
CA GLU A 71 4.63 -9.84 6.92
C GLU A 71 4.67 -9.63 5.40
N PHE A 72 5.59 -8.77 4.94
CA PHE A 72 5.82 -8.51 3.53
C PHE A 72 7.07 -9.23 3.04
N GLN A 73 6.97 -9.85 1.88
CA GLN A 73 8.11 -10.37 1.13
C GLN A 73 8.16 -9.65 -0.22
N CYS A 74 9.14 -8.77 -0.38
CA CYS A 74 9.36 -8.10 -1.64
C CYS A 74 9.96 -9.08 -2.64
N LEU A 75 9.30 -9.30 -3.77
CA LEU A 75 9.80 -10.13 -4.86
C LEU A 75 10.66 -9.31 -5.81
N GLN A 76 10.21 -8.11 -6.14
CA GLN A 76 10.96 -7.16 -6.96
C GLN A 76 10.46 -5.75 -6.72
N ARG A 77 11.37 -4.79 -6.82
CA ARG A 77 11.04 -3.37 -6.71
C ARG A 77 11.99 -2.60 -7.60
N PHE A 78 11.46 -1.72 -8.41
CA PHE A 78 12.27 -0.89 -9.29
C PHE A 78 11.65 0.49 -9.44
N ALA A 79 12.46 1.45 -9.82
CA ALA A 79 12.03 2.85 -9.84
C ALA A 79 12.61 3.61 -11.02
N THR A 80 11.89 4.64 -11.41
CA THR A 80 12.35 5.73 -12.24
C THR A 80 12.39 7.00 -11.39
N GLU A 81 12.64 8.14 -12.02
CA GLU A 81 12.66 9.43 -11.32
C GLU A 81 11.29 9.84 -10.76
N ASP A 82 10.18 9.29 -11.31
CA ASP A 82 8.82 9.66 -10.91
C ASP A 82 7.88 8.47 -10.68
N ARG A 83 8.39 7.24 -10.71
CA ARG A 83 7.59 6.03 -10.49
C ARG A 83 8.35 5.02 -9.66
N VAL A 84 7.62 4.28 -8.82
CA VAL A 84 8.13 3.07 -8.16
C VAL A 84 7.12 1.96 -8.41
N VAL A 85 7.61 0.80 -8.81
CA VAL A 85 6.80 -0.42 -8.91
C VAL A 85 7.30 -1.40 -7.87
N ASP A 86 6.38 -1.93 -7.09
CA ASP A 86 6.66 -2.97 -6.09
C ASP A 86 5.75 -4.17 -6.33
N ASP A 87 6.36 -5.34 -6.32
CA ASP A 87 5.69 -6.63 -6.45
C ASP A 87 6.07 -7.46 -5.23
N SER A 88 5.09 -7.70 -4.36
CA SER A 88 5.30 -8.34 -3.06
C SER A 88 4.27 -9.41 -2.79
N ILE A 89 4.61 -10.29 -1.85
CA ILE A 89 3.64 -11.18 -1.20
C ILE A 89 3.46 -10.65 0.22
N VAL A 90 2.21 -10.54 0.65
CA VAL A 90 1.89 -10.25 2.05
C VAL A 90 1.17 -11.42 2.68
N HIS A 91 1.55 -11.75 3.91
CA HIS A 91 0.85 -12.68 4.76
C HIS A 91 0.26 -11.91 5.93
N PHE A 92 -0.97 -12.16 6.24
CA PHE A 92 -1.62 -11.54 7.39
C PHE A 92 -2.78 -12.38 7.89
N GLU A 93 -3.26 -12.04 9.07
CA GLU A 93 -4.46 -12.62 9.65
C GLU A 93 -5.56 -11.56 9.68
N VAL A 94 -6.78 -11.94 9.29
CA VAL A 94 -7.93 -11.03 9.30
C VAL A 94 -8.33 -10.73 10.74
N ALA A 95 -8.27 -9.45 11.13
CA ALA A 95 -8.50 -9.02 12.51
C ALA A 95 -9.96 -8.61 12.77
N ASN A 96 -10.66 -8.11 11.76
CA ASN A 96 -12.08 -7.72 11.90
C ASN A 96 -12.81 -7.80 10.56
N ASP A 97 -14.13 -7.68 10.62
CA ASP A 97 -15.02 -7.72 9.45
C ASP A 97 -15.01 -6.40 8.66
N GLY A 98 -15.45 -6.49 7.41
CA GLY A 98 -15.89 -5.33 6.63
C GLY A 98 -14.87 -4.78 5.65
N TYR A 99 -13.64 -5.27 5.65
CA TYR A 99 -12.62 -4.87 4.67
C TYR A 99 -12.32 -5.95 3.64
N TRP A 100 -12.16 -7.18 4.09
CA TRP A 100 -11.79 -8.33 3.24
C TRP A 100 -12.96 -9.28 3.04
N HIS A 101 -12.90 -10.07 1.96
CA HIS A 101 -13.86 -11.15 1.69
C HIS A 101 -13.47 -12.46 2.37
N PHE A 102 -12.75 -12.37 3.49
CA PHE A 102 -12.30 -13.52 4.27
C PHE A 102 -12.88 -13.42 5.69
N SER A 103 -13.14 -14.58 6.29
CA SER A 103 -13.62 -14.63 7.67
C SER A 103 -12.57 -14.10 8.65
N VAL A 104 -13.03 -13.49 9.73
CA VAL A 104 -12.15 -13.08 10.84
C VAL A 104 -11.37 -14.29 11.36
N GLY A 105 -10.07 -14.11 11.58
CA GLY A 105 -9.18 -15.18 12.00
C GLY A 105 -8.54 -15.97 10.86
N SER A 106 -9.00 -15.77 9.61
CA SER A 106 -8.36 -16.41 8.45
C SER A 106 -6.94 -15.92 8.26
N LYS A 107 -6.05 -16.84 7.93
CA LYS A 107 -4.71 -16.50 7.44
C LYS A 107 -4.77 -16.32 5.94
N VAL A 108 -4.25 -15.21 5.45
CA VAL A 108 -4.33 -14.83 4.05
C VAL A 108 -2.93 -14.71 3.45
N GLU A 109 -2.78 -15.25 2.25
CA GLU A 109 -1.63 -15.02 1.39
C GLU A 109 -2.08 -14.19 0.20
N MET A 110 -1.43 -13.06 -0.04
CA MET A 110 -1.88 -12.12 -1.06
C MET A 110 -0.71 -11.63 -1.89
N ARG A 111 -0.86 -11.69 -3.21
CA ARG A 111 0.06 -11.02 -4.13
C ARG A 111 -0.38 -9.59 -4.28
N LEU A 112 0.56 -8.67 -4.07
CA LEU A 112 0.32 -7.23 -4.19
C LEU A 112 1.24 -6.64 -5.23
N VAL A 113 0.68 -5.91 -6.18
CA VAL A 113 1.46 -5.06 -7.09
C VAL A 113 1.03 -3.63 -6.86
N HIS A 114 1.99 -2.79 -6.52
CA HIS A 114 1.79 -1.36 -6.32
C HIS A 114 2.49 -0.58 -7.42
N ILE A 115 1.79 0.39 -7.98
CA ILE A 115 2.39 1.41 -8.83
C ILE A 115 2.28 2.73 -8.08
N PHE A 116 3.42 3.34 -7.75
CA PHE A 116 3.48 4.62 -7.06
C PHE A 116 3.92 5.70 -8.02
N GLU A 117 3.18 6.80 -8.07
CA GLU A 117 3.64 8.04 -8.69
C GLU A 117 4.28 8.90 -7.61
N MET A 118 5.47 9.40 -7.90
CA MET A 118 6.29 10.14 -6.93
C MET A 118 6.40 11.60 -7.31
N ARG A 119 6.34 12.47 -6.29
CA ARG A 119 6.55 13.90 -6.46
C ARG A 119 7.29 14.46 -5.24
N ASP A 120 8.44 15.06 -5.47
CA ASP A 120 9.27 15.66 -4.41
C ASP A 120 9.60 14.70 -3.26
N GLY A 121 9.88 13.42 -3.60
CA GLY A 121 10.23 12.40 -2.61
C GLY A 121 9.06 11.84 -1.83
N LYS A 122 7.82 12.14 -2.24
CA LYS A 122 6.60 11.64 -1.63
C LYS A 122 5.72 10.95 -2.65
N ILE A 123 4.83 10.11 -2.18
CA ILE A 123 3.89 9.37 -3.00
C ILE A 123 2.69 10.27 -3.30
N SER A 124 2.46 10.56 -4.59
CA SER A 124 1.33 11.38 -5.05
C SER A 124 0.15 10.55 -5.56
N ARG A 125 0.41 9.30 -5.95
CA ARG A 125 -0.62 8.34 -6.32
C ARG A 125 -0.15 6.94 -5.98
N GLU A 126 -1.05 6.14 -5.45
CA GLU A 126 -0.82 4.72 -5.19
C GLU A 126 -1.91 3.91 -5.87
N ILE A 127 -1.51 3.00 -6.76
CA ILE A 127 -2.43 2.08 -7.44
C ILE A 127 -2.09 0.67 -6.96
N VAL A 128 -3.08 -0.02 -6.41
CA VAL A 128 -2.90 -1.34 -5.79
C VAL A 128 -3.68 -2.38 -6.56
N PHE A 129 -2.99 -3.45 -6.95
CA PHE A 129 -3.60 -4.64 -7.51
C PHE A 129 -3.33 -5.80 -6.55
N ASP A 130 -4.39 -6.45 -6.09
CA ASP A 130 -4.26 -7.55 -5.14
C ASP A 130 -5.00 -8.80 -5.60
N MET A 131 -4.45 -9.94 -5.22
CA MET A 131 -5.06 -11.25 -5.43
C MET A 131 -4.69 -12.12 -4.25
N GLY A 132 -5.67 -12.48 -3.45
CA GLY A 132 -5.44 -13.21 -2.21
C GLY A 132 -6.29 -14.44 -2.06
N ARG A 133 -5.83 -15.32 -1.16
CA ARG A 133 -6.54 -16.53 -0.78
C ARG A 133 -6.32 -16.83 0.70
N ALA A 134 -7.31 -17.45 1.31
CA ALA A 134 -7.15 -18.03 2.65
C ALA A 134 -6.25 -19.28 2.57
N VAL A 135 -5.35 -19.40 3.48
CA VAL A 135 -4.39 -20.52 3.54
C VAL A 135 -4.47 -21.28 4.86
#